data_209ce357cb2ac19aac4b51dc7ed43384
#
_entry.id   209ce357cb2ac19aac4b51dc7ed43384
#
_cell.length_a   1.000
_cell.length_b   1.000
_cell.length_c   1.000
_cell.angle_alpha   90.00
_cell.angle_beta   90.00
_cell.angle_gamma   90.00
#
_symmetry.space_group_name_H-M   'P 1'
#
loop_
_entity.id
_entity.type
_entity.pdbx_description
1 polymer ?
#
loop_
_entity_poly.entity_id
_entity_poly.type
_entity_poly.pdbx_seq_one_letter_code
_entity_poly.pdbx_strand_id
1 'polypeptide(L)'
;MPAFLARPSATPPERLAAGPLVLRRVAADDAAVIAAAVGASLEHLRPWMAWATPEAADIRTQLLRVAEADELWETGTGFIYVMIARDSAPARPPGTAGSRGDPDGEFVGTIGMHRRAADDAVEIGYWIASAKTRRGYATAAARALTPVALELSGAGRVEIHCDEANTASAAIPRRLGYRLDRIEAHEREAPGERGRRMIWVWDRGESPAAGWSAGPAGRAARSGAG
;
A
#
# COMPACT_ATOMS: atom_id res chain seq x y z
N MET A 1 23.87 16.72 19.10
CA MET A 1 24.27 15.78 18.05
C MET A 1 23.06 14.95 17.75
N PRO A 2 22.36 15.11 16.58
CA PRO A 2 21.27 14.21 16.22
C PRO A 2 21.86 12.82 15.97
N ALA A 3 21.28 11.79 16.60
CA ALA A 3 21.65 10.41 16.38
C ALA A 3 21.45 10.10 14.88
N PHE A 4 22.54 9.70 14.24
CA PHE A 4 22.57 9.21 12.87
C PHE A 4 21.58 8.05 12.79
N LEU A 5 20.48 8.25 12.08
CA LEU A 5 19.51 7.19 11.80
C LEU A 5 20.28 6.07 11.09
N ALA A 6 20.50 4.97 11.78
CA ALA A 6 21.07 3.78 11.18
C ALA A 6 20.20 3.42 9.95
N ARG A 7 20.84 3.23 8.78
CA ARG A 7 20.15 2.74 7.58
C ARG A 7 19.37 1.50 7.97
N PRO A 8 18.10 1.37 7.53
CA PRO A 8 17.34 0.16 7.79
C PRO A 8 18.10 -1.04 7.25
N SER A 9 18.27 -2.07 8.05
CA SER A 9 19.05 -3.25 7.70
C SER A 9 18.36 -4.15 6.65
N ALA A 10 17.13 -3.85 6.26
CA ALA A 10 16.40 -4.56 5.23
C ALA A 10 15.58 -3.57 4.37
N THR A 11 15.83 -3.58 3.07
CA THR A 11 14.96 -2.98 2.06
C THR A 11 13.92 -4.03 1.66
N PRO A 12 12.62 -3.68 1.60
CA PRO A 12 11.60 -4.64 1.20
C PRO A 12 11.77 -5.02 -0.28
N PRO A 13 11.24 -6.18 -0.73
CA PRO A 13 11.31 -6.56 -2.13
C PRO A 13 10.55 -5.58 -3.00
N GLU A 14 11.13 -5.16 -4.14
CA GLU A 14 10.47 -4.27 -5.11
C GLU A 14 9.25 -4.90 -5.79
N ARG A 15 9.11 -6.23 -5.68
CA ARG A 15 8.00 -6.99 -6.25
C ARG A 15 7.64 -8.17 -5.34
N LEU A 16 6.35 -8.33 -5.05
CA LEU A 16 5.86 -9.47 -4.29
C LEU A 16 4.47 -9.92 -4.75
N ALA A 17 4.18 -11.21 -4.58
CA ALA A 17 2.86 -11.77 -4.83
C ALA A 17 1.93 -11.50 -3.64
N ALA A 18 0.69 -11.11 -3.91
CA ALA A 18 -0.33 -10.83 -2.91
C ALA A 18 -1.68 -11.46 -3.34
N GLY A 19 -1.75 -12.79 -3.32
CA GLY A 19 -2.91 -13.54 -3.83
C GLY A 19 -3.17 -13.28 -5.32
N PRO A 20 -4.32 -12.69 -5.69
CA PRO A 20 -4.63 -12.36 -7.08
C PRO A 20 -3.83 -11.15 -7.61
N LEU A 21 -3.01 -10.52 -6.76
CA LEU A 21 -2.25 -9.33 -7.11
C LEU A 21 -0.76 -9.60 -7.22
N VAL A 22 -0.10 -8.72 -7.98
CA VAL A 22 1.31 -8.38 -7.83
C VAL A 22 1.38 -6.99 -7.23
N LEU A 23 2.19 -6.82 -6.19
CA LEU A 23 2.62 -5.53 -5.70
C LEU A 23 3.99 -5.26 -6.30
N ARG A 24 4.15 -4.11 -6.94
CA ARG A 24 5.40 -3.71 -7.59
C ARG A 24 5.73 -2.27 -7.18
N ARG A 25 7.02 -1.98 -6.89
CA ARG A 25 7.47 -0.60 -6.66
C ARG A 25 6.89 0.31 -7.74
N VAL A 26 6.33 1.44 -7.33
CA VAL A 26 5.83 2.45 -8.26
C VAL A 26 6.96 3.00 -9.11
N ALA A 27 6.70 3.31 -10.37
CA ALA A 27 7.68 3.86 -11.31
C ALA A 27 7.07 4.99 -12.14
N ALA A 28 7.89 5.81 -12.80
CA ALA A 28 7.43 6.95 -13.59
C ALA A 28 6.43 6.56 -14.69
N ASP A 29 6.58 5.37 -15.28
CA ASP A 29 5.65 4.85 -16.30
C ASP A 29 4.23 4.60 -15.75
N ASP A 30 4.07 4.52 -14.42
CA ASP A 30 2.76 4.36 -13.78
C ASP A 30 1.96 5.65 -13.67
N ALA A 31 2.61 6.81 -13.81
CA ALA A 31 1.97 8.11 -13.58
C ALA A 31 0.69 8.31 -14.41
N ALA A 32 0.69 7.86 -15.67
CA ALA A 32 -0.46 7.99 -16.56
C ALA A 32 -1.66 7.14 -16.11
N VAL A 33 -1.43 5.88 -15.76
CA VAL A 33 -2.50 4.97 -15.31
C VAL A 33 -3.01 5.38 -13.92
N ILE A 34 -2.14 5.87 -13.03
CA ILE A 34 -2.52 6.39 -11.72
C ILE A 34 -3.40 7.63 -11.89
N ALA A 35 -2.98 8.61 -12.72
CA ALA A 35 -3.74 9.82 -12.99
C ALA A 35 -5.15 9.50 -13.52
N ALA A 36 -5.25 8.61 -14.51
CA ALA A 36 -6.53 8.17 -15.06
C ALA A 36 -7.42 7.48 -14.01
N ALA A 37 -6.85 6.61 -13.19
CA ALA A 37 -7.58 5.91 -12.14
C ALA A 37 -8.04 6.85 -11.02
N VAL A 38 -7.22 7.82 -10.62
CA VAL A 38 -7.59 8.86 -9.66
C VAL A 38 -8.73 9.71 -10.22
N GLY A 39 -8.62 10.19 -11.46
CA GLY A 39 -9.66 11.00 -12.11
C GLY A 39 -11.01 10.28 -12.15
N ALA A 40 -11.01 9.00 -12.54
CA ALA A 40 -12.22 8.16 -12.57
C ALA A 40 -12.75 7.80 -11.16
N SER A 41 -11.99 8.07 -10.09
CA SER A 41 -12.33 7.67 -8.72
C SER A 41 -12.50 8.85 -7.76
N LEU A 42 -12.46 10.10 -8.23
CA LEU A 42 -12.49 11.29 -7.37
C LEU A 42 -13.66 11.29 -6.38
N GLU A 43 -14.89 11.02 -6.83
CA GLU A 43 -16.07 10.98 -5.97
C GLU A 43 -15.97 9.92 -4.88
N HIS A 44 -15.31 8.80 -5.19
CA HIS A 44 -15.10 7.69 -4.26
C HIS A 44 -13.97 7.98 -3.24
N LEU A 45 -12.92 8.68 -3.67
CA LEU A 45 -11.72 8.92 -2.86
C LEU A 45 -11.84 10.17 -1.97
N ARG A 46 -12.41 11.26 -2.50
CA ARG A 46 -12.53 12.56 -1.80
C ARG A 46 -13.10 12.51 -0.39
N PRO A 47 -14.10 11.67 -0.08
CA PRO A 47 -14.60 11.58 1.29
C PRO A 47 -13.54 11.17 2.32
N TRP A 48 -12.48 10.48 1.90
CA TRP A 48 -11.51 9.83 2.80
C TRP A 48 -10.06 10.21 2.57
N MET A 49 -9.76 10.89 1.46
CA MET A 49 -8.41 11.22 1.01
C MET A 49 -8.34 12.71 0.67
N ALA A 50 -7.77 13.51 1.54
CA ALA A 50 -7.61 14.97 1.33
C ALA A 50 -6.86 15.29 0.02
N TRP A 51 -5.94 14.43 -0.38
CA TRP A 51 -5.15 14.57 -1.60
C TRP A 51 -5.93 14.28 -2.90
N ALA A 52 -7.13 13.69 -2.81
CA ALA A 52 -7.94 13.32 -3.99
C ALA A 52 -8.66 14.54 -4.56
N THR A 53 -7.91 15.43 -5.19
CA THR A 53 -8.36 16.65 -5.86
C THR A 53 -8.33 16.49 -7.38
N PRO A 54 -8.96 17.38 -8.16
CA PRO A 54 -8.84 17.36 -9.63
C PRO A 54 -7.39 17.41 -10.10
N GLU A 55 -6.52 18.16 -9.41
CA GLU A 55 -5.09 18.26 -9.71
C GLU A 55 -4.36 16.93 -9.53
N ALA A 56 -4.84 16.09 -8.62
CA ALA A 56 -4.29 14.74 -8.44
C ALA A 56 -4.58 13.80 -9.62
N ALA A 57 -5.51 14.15 -10.51
CA ALA A 57 -5.77 13.44 -11.76
C ALA A 57 -4.85 13.92 -12.92
N ASP A 58 -3.98 14.89 -12.68
CA ASP A 58 -3.00 15.35 -13.65
C ASP A 58 -1.75 14.46 -13.64
N ILE A 59 -1.26 14.10 -14.83
CA ILE A 59 -0.10 13.24 -15.00
C ILE A 59 1.18 13.84 -14.41
N ARG A 60 1.35 15.18 -14.48
CA ARG A 60 2.52 15.86 -13.92
C ARG A 60 2.52 15.77 -12.40
N THR A 61 1.35 15.92 -11.79
CA THR A 61 1.19 15.72 -10.34
C THR A 61 1.56 14.30 -9.95
N GLN A 62 1.16 13.29 -10.71
CA GLN A 62 1.52 11.91 -10.42
C GLN A 62 3.02 11.64 -10.66
N LEU A 63 3.65 12.25 -11.66
CA LEU A 63 5.11 12.15 -11.84
C LEU A 63 5.88 12.72 -10.64
N LEU A 64 5.44 13.85 -10.07
CA LEU A 64 6.04 14.40 -8.85
C LEU A 64 5.88 13.46 -7.67
N ARG A 65 4.68 12.87 -7.48
CA ARG A 65 4.44 11.90 -6.41
C ARG A 65 5.26 10.61 -6.56
N VAL A 66 5.51 10.17 -7.78
CA VAL A 66 6.38 9.02 -8.03
C VAL A 66 7.82 9.36 -7.67
N ALA A 67 8.29 10.57 -8.01
CA ALA A 67 9.63 11.02 -7.62
C ALA A 67 9.76 11.11 -6.08
N GLU A 68 8.75 11.65 -5.38
CA GLU A 68 8.69 11.64 -3.91
C GLU A 68 8.72 10.20 -3.35
N ALA A 69 7.99 9.28 -3.98
CA ALA A 69 7.99 7.87 -3.59
C ALA A 69 9.36 7.21 -3.77
N ASP A 70 10.11 7.58 -4.81
CA ASP A 70 11.49 7.11 -5.02
C ASP A 70 12.42 7.65 -3.92
N GLU A 71 12.31 8.92 -3.53
CA GLU A 71 13.07 9.49 -2.41
C GLU A 71 12.76 8.79 -1.08
N LEU A 72 11.48 8.51 -0.80
CA LEU A 72 11.07 7.75 0.38
C LEU A 72 11.67 6.33 0.38
N TRP A 73 11.73 5.70 -0.78
CA TRP A 73 12.33 4.38 -0.94
C TRP A 73 13.83 4.40 -0.68
N GLU A 74 14.56 5.35 -1.27
CA GLU A 74 16.01 5.50 -1.09
C GLU A 74 16.41 5.85 0.36
N THR A 75 15.58 6.65 1.03
CA THR A 75 15.79 6.99 2.45
C THR A 75 15.33 5.89 3.40
N GLY A 76 14.56 4.91 2.92
CA GLY A 76 13.99 3.83 3.73
C GLY A 76 12.89 4.31 4.68
N THR A 77 12.28 5.46 4.41
CA THR A 77 11.21 6.06 5.22
C THR A 77 9.81 5.70 4.73
N GLY A 78 9.69 5.30 3.45
CA GLY A 78 8.43 4.86 2.87
C GLY A 78 8.63 3.99 1.64
N PHE A 79 7.68 3.10 1.36
CA PHE A 79 7.75 2.12 0.28
C PHE A 79 6.40 2.02 -0.41
N ILE A 80 6.28 2.60 -1.60
CA ILE A 80 5.02 2.70 -2.33
C ILE A 80 4.99 1.67 -3.46
N TYR A 81 3.88 0.93 -3.52
CA TYR A 81 3.63 -0.10 -4.53
C TYR A 81 2.38 0.22 -5.34
N VAL A 82 2.42 -0.06 -6.63
CA VAL A 82 1.22 -0.25 -7.43
C VAL A 82 0.68 -1.65 -7.22
N MET A 83 -0.64 -1.78 -7.19
CA MET A 83 -1.35 -3.05 -7.13
C MET A 83 -1.83 -3.45 -8.52
N ILE A 84 -1.38 -4.58 -9.03
CA ILE A 84 -1.70 -5.11 -10.35
C ILE A 84 -2.48 -6.41 -10.21
N ALA A 85 -3.72 -6.47 -10.71
CA ALA A 85 -4.53 -7.69 -10.71
C ALA A 85 -4.18 -8.57 -11.90
N ARG A 86 -3.82 -9.84 -11.63
CA ARG A 86 -3.42 -10.82 -12.65
C ARG A 86 -4.60 -11.41 -13.44
N ASP A 87 -5.78 -11.47 -12.84
CA ASP A 87 -6.93 -12.21 -13.39
C ASP A 87 -7.80 -11.37 -14.34
N SER A 88 -7.41 -10.14 -14.67
CA SER A 88 -8.26 -9.21 -15.43
C SER A 88 -7.91 -9.09 -16.92
N ALA A 89 -6.85 -9.72 -17.40
CA ALA A 89 -6.48 -9.63 -18.80
C ALA A 89 -7.09 -10.79 -19.61
N PRO A 90 -8.04 -10.55 -20.54
CA PRO A 90 -8.18 -11.43 -21.69
C PRO A 90 -6.83 -11.40 -22.42
N ALA A 91 -6.33 -12.58 -22.81
CA ALA A 91 -5.09 -12.70 -23.59
C ALA A 91 -5.13 -11.68 -24.74
N ARG A 92 -4.27 -10.68 -24.68
CA ARG A 92 -4.24 -9.58 -25.63
C ARG A 92 -3.74 -10.11 -26.98
N PRO A 93 -4.43 -9.83 -28.11
CA PRO A 93 -3.91 -10.17 -29.42
C PRO A 93 -2.56 -9.48 -29.65
N PRO A 94 -1.57 -10.15 -30.22
CA PRO A 94 -0.29 -9.53 -30.56
C PRO A 94 -0.52 -8.39 -31.57
N GLY A 95 -0.02 -7.20 -31.29
CA GLY A 95 0.05 -6.09 -32.24
C GLY A 95 -0.72 -4.80 -31.94
N THR A 96 -1.45 -4.66 -30.83
CA THR A 96 -2.12 -3.39 -30.48
C THR A 96 -1.21 -2.53 -29.59
N ALA A 97 -0.58 -1.51 -30.19
CA ALA A 97 0.06 -0.42 -29.47
C ALA A 97 -1.02 0.47 -28.85
N GLY A 98 -1.27 0.29 -27.58
CA GLY A 98 -2.14 1.12 -26.78
C GLY A 98 -1.68 1.03 -25.35
N SER A 99 -1.47 2.17 -24.69
CA SER A 99 -1.13 2.36 -23.28
C SER A 99 -0.43 1.15 -22.67
N ARG A 100 0.85 1.24 -22.38
CA ARG A 100 1.63 0.16 -21.73
C ARG A 100 1.03 -0.14 -20.37
N GLY A 101 -0.04 -0.96 -20.34
CA GLY A 101 -0.44 -1.65 -19.13
C GLY A 101 0.72 -2.53 -18.67
N ASP A 102 0.88 -2.68 -17.38
CA ASP A 102 1.83 -3.65 -16.83
C ASP A 102 1.58 -4.99 -17.55
N PRO A 103 2.63 -5.61 -18.16
CA PRO A 103 2.46 -6.89 -18.88
C PRO A 103 1.84 -7.98 -17.99
N ASP A 104 1.82 -7.76 -16.69
CA ASP A 104 1.35 -8.70 -15.68
C ASP A 104 -0.12 -8.49 -15.26
N GLY A 105 -0.86 -7.50 -15.79
CA GLY A 105 -2.26 -7.34 -15.46
C GLY A 105 -2.80 -5.91 -15.46
N GLU A 106 -3.86 -5.69 -14.71
CA GLU A 106 -4.60 -4.43 -14.65
C GLU A 106 -4.32 -3.68 -13.35
N PHE A 107 -4.04 -2.36 -13.43
CA PHE A 107 -3.88 -1.49 -12.27
C PHE A 107 -5.19 -1.40 -11.47
N VAL A 108 -5.10 -1.55 -10.15
CA VAL A 108 -6.27 -1.50 -9.25
C VAL A 108 -6.17 -0.48 -8.12
N GLY A 109 -4.99 0.11 -7.88
CA GLY A 109 -4.75 1.09 -6.82
C GLY A 109 -3.29 1.08 -6.36
N THR A 110 -3.02 1.79 -5.26
CA THR A 110 -1.70 1.75 -4.63
C THR A 110 -1.79 1.38 -3.15
N ILE A 111 -0.70 0.86 -2.63
CA ILE A 111 -0.50 0.55 -1.21
C ILE A 111 0.91 0.96 -0.82
N GLY A 112 1.08 1.48 0.38
CA GLY A 112 2.40 1.88 0.86
C GLY A 112 2.62 1.52 2.32
N MET A 113 3.90 1.48 2.69
CA MET A 113 4.38 1.41 4.06
C MET A 113 5.13 2.69 4.38
N HIS A 114 4.83 3.31 5.53
CA HIS A 114 5.47 4.53 5.99
C HIS A 114 5.97 4.34 7.41
N ARG A 115 7.25 4.67 7.66
CA ARG A 115 7.79 4.69 9.02
C ARG A 115 7.23 5.89 9.78
N ARG A 116 6.79 5.64 11.00
CA ARG A 116 6.40 6.71 11.93
C ARG A 116 7.62 7.12 12.75
N ALA A 117 8.02 8.39 12.62
CA ALA A 117 9.28 8.88 13.20
C ALA A 117 9.34 8.84 14.74
N ALA A 118 8.20 8.87 15.42
CA ALA A 118 8.09 8.90 16.87
C ALA A 118 7.91 7.52 17.51
N ASP A 119 7.60 6.48 16.71
CA ASP A 119 7.22 5.17 17.19
C ASP A 119 8.00 4.09 16.44
N ASP A 120 8.10 2.90 17.02
CA ASP A 120 8.59 1.68 16.37
C ASP A 120 7.56 1.08 15.40
N ALA A 121 6.66 1.92 14.87
CA ALA A 121 5.54 1.53 14.03
C ALA A 121 5.81 1.78 12.54
N VAL A 122 5.24 0.89 11.72
CA VAL A 122 5.11 1.07 10.28
C VAL A 122 3.64 1.13 9.93
N GLU A 123 3.20 2.26 9.36
CA GLU A 123 1.83 2.43 8.90
C GLU A 123 1.64 1.89 7.48
N ILE A 124 0.59 1.10 7.26
CA ILE A 124 0.14 0.67 5.93
C ILE A 124 -1.05 1.53 5.51
N GLY A 125 -0.89 2.28 4.41
CA GLY A 125 -1.94 3.04 3.75
C GLY A 125 -2.24 2.52 2.35
N TYR A 126 -3.50 2.59 1.90
CA TYR A 126 -3.93 2.10 0.58
C TYR A 126 -5.13 2.87 0.05
N TRP A 127 -5.27 2.84 -1.28
CA TRP A 127 -6.52 3.19 -1.95
C TRP A 127 -6.75 2.26 -3.15
N ILE A 128 -8.01 2.08 -3.51
CA ILE A 128 -8.46 1.24 -4.62
C ILE A 128 -9.27 2.09 -5.60
N ALA A 129 -9.04 1.93 -6.90
CA ALA A 129 -9.84 2.55 -7.94
C ALA A 129 -11.32 2.15 -7.78
N SER A 130 -12.24 3.09 -7.95
CA SER A 130 -13.69 2.91 -7.68
C SER A 130 -14.27 1.67 -8.38
N ALA A 131 -13.91 1.46 -9.66
CA ALA A 131 -14.34 0.30 -10.45
C ALA A 131 -13.76 -1.06 -9.98
N LYS A 132 -12.78 -1.04 -9.05
CA LYS A 132 -12.06 -2.23 -8.56
C LYS A 132 -12.35 -2.54 -7.09
N THR A 133 -13.22 -1.76 -6.46
CA THR A 133 -13.59 -1.97 -5.05
C THR A 133 -14.35 -3.29 -4.83
N ARG A 134 -14.44 -3.73 -3.56
CA ARG A 134 -15.21 -4.92 -3.13
C ARG A 134 -14.76 -6.26 -3.70
N ARG A 135 -13.54 -6.33 -4.28
CA ARG A 135 -12.91 -7.55 -4.81
C ARG A 135 -11.86 -8.16 -3.86
N GLY A 136 -11.71 -7.60 -2.65
CA GLY A 136 -10.75 -8.08 -1.65
C GLY A 136 -9.29 -7.65 -1.89
N TYR A 137 -9.02 -6.83 -2.90
CA TYR A 137 -7.67 -6.43 -3.28
C TYR A 137 -6.90 -5.73 -2.15
N ALA A 138 -7.48 -4.72 -1.48
CA ALA A 138 -6.81 -4.07 -0.36
C ALA A 138 -6.50 -5.04 0.79
N THR A 139 -7.41 -5.99 1.07
CA THR A 139 -7.17 -7.03 2.08
C THR A 139 -6.02 -7.96 1.69
N ALA A 140 -5.96 -8.39 0.42
CA ALA A 140 -4.88 -9.23 -0.09
C ALA A 140 -3.53 -8.51 -0.05
N ALA A 141 -3.50 -7.24 -0.46
CA ALA A 141 -2.29 -6.42 -0.45
C ALA A 141 -1.78 -6.15 0.98
N ALA A 142 -2.66 -5.69 1.88
CA ALA A 142 -2.28 -5.45 3.27
C ALA A 142 -1.81 -6.74 3.98
N ARG A 143 -2.46 -7.87 3.70
CA ARG A 143 -2.02 -9.19 4.19
C ARG A 143 -0.59 -9.50 3.77
N ALA A 144 -0.24 -9.24 2.51
CA ALA A 144 1.09 -9.53 1.99
C ALA A 144 2.16 -8.58 2.55
N LEU A 145 1.81 -7.30 2.78
CA LEU A 145 2.76 -6.30 3.29
C LEU A 145 2.96 -6.35 4.81
N THR A 146 2.01 -6.82 5.60
CA THR A 146 2.14 -6.88 7.07
C THR A 146 3.42 -7.59 7.53
N PRO A 147 3.74 -8.82 7.07
CA PRO A 147 4.99 -9.48 7.46
C PRO A 147 6.22 -8.73 6.94
N VAL A 148 6.17 -8.17 5.73
CA VAL A 148 7.28 -7.39 5.16
C VAL A 148 7.55 -6.14 6.01
N ALA A 149 6.50 -5.43 6.46
CA ALA A 149 6.62 -4.27 7.34
C ALA A 149 7.28 -4.62 8.68
N LEU A 150 6.95 -5.77 9.26
CA LEU A 150 7.57 -6.26 10.49
C LEU A 150 9.06 -6.65 10.32
N GLU A 151 9.48 -7.00 9.11
CA GLU A 151 10.90 -7.30 8.81
C GLU A 151 11.75 -6.03 8.71
N LEU A 152 11.14 -4.86 8.52
CA LEU A 152 11.87 -3.60 8.50
C LEU A 152 12.53 -3.33 9.85
N SER A 153 13.78 -2.83 9.81
CA SER A 153 14.55 -2.55 11.01
C SER A 153 13.82 -1.58 11.96
N GLY A 154 13.75 -1.94 13.23
CA GLY A 154 13.11 -1.13 14.27
C GLY A 154 11.58 -1.20 14.30
N ALA A 155 10.93 -1.94 13.40
CA ALA A 155 9.49 -2.10 13.46
C ALA A 155 9.08 -3.08 14.57
N GLY A 156 8.42 -2.57 15.61
CA GLY A 156 7.81 -3.39 16.67
C GLY A 156 6.37 -3.77 16.35
N ARG A 157 5.68 -2.95 15.55
CA ARG A 157 4.29 -3.16 15.14
C ARG A 157 3.97 -2.58 13.78
N VAL A 158 2.88 -3.04 13.20
CA VAL A 158 2.27 -2.49 11.97
C VAL A 158 0.94 -1.86 12.33
N GLU A 159 0.69 -0.68 11.79
CA GLU A 159 -0.54 0.06 12.01
C GLU A 159 -1.33 0.27 10.71
N ILE A 160 -2.65 0.28 10.82
CA ILE A 160 -3.57 0.75 9.77
C ILE A 160 -4.47 1.79 10.41
N HIS A 161 -4.48 2.99 9.83
CA HIS A 161 -5.28 4.11 10.34
C HIS A 161 -6.45 4.39 9.40
N CYS A 162 -7.62 4.71 9.97
CA CYS A 162 -8.77 5.20 9.23
C CYS A 162 -9.72 5.96 10.15
N ASP A 163 -10.50 6.90 9.59
CA ASP A 163 -11.59 7.51 10.35
C ASP A 163 -12.68 6.46 10.65
N GLU A 164 -13.34 6.55 11.82
CA GLU A 164 -14.38 5.60 12.24
C GLU A 164 -15.58 5.55 11.29
N ALA A 165 -15.83 6.62 10.52
CA ALA A 165 -16.86 6.67 9.51
C ALA A 165 -16.50 5.87 8.25
N ASN A 166 -15.21 5.62 7.99
CA ASN A 166 -14.74 4.81 6.87
C ASN A 166 -14.84 3.31 7.19
N THR A 167 -16.06 2.81 7.26
CA THR A 167 -16.33 1.40 7.61
C THR A 167 -15.73 0.42 6.63
N ALA A 168 -15.57 0.81 5.36
CA ALA A 168 -14.95 -0.01 4.33
C ALA A 168 -13.46 -0.22 4.62
N SER A 169 -12.73 0.84 4.99
CA SER A 169 -11.33 0.76 5.38
C SER A 169 -11.18 -0.02 6.70
N ALA A 170 -11.99 0.27 7.71
CA ALA A 170 -11.96 -0.41 9.01
C ALA A 170 -12.23 -1.92 8.93
N ALA A 171 -12.96 -2.38 7.92
CA ALA A 171 -13.23 -3.81 7.71
C ALA A 171 -11.98 -4.60 7.30
N ILE A 172 -10.95 -3.96 6.75
CA ILE A 172 -9.74 -4.62 6.27
C ILE A 172 -8.86 -5.09 7.42
N PRO A 173 -8.39 -4.22 8.34
CA PRO A 173 -7.60 -4.65 9.48
C PRO A 173 -8.37 -5.64 10.36
N ARG A 174 -9.69 -5.45 10.55
CA ARG A 174 -10.52 -6.40 11.30
C ARG A 174 -10.50 -7.81 10.70
N ARG A 175 -10.64 -7.94 9.37
CA ARG A 175 -10.56 -9.25 8.67
C ARG A 175 -9.19 -9.87 8.73
N LEU A 176 -8.15 -9.06 8.82
CA LEU A 176 -6.78 -9.51 8.93
C LEU A 176 -6.41 -9.93 10.36
N GLY A 177 -7.23 -9.60 11.35
CA GLY A 177 -6.96 -9.91 12.75
C GLY A 177 -6.15 -8.84 13.48
N TYR A 178 -6.03 -7.64 12.94
CA TYR A 178 -5.50 -6.51 13.68
C TYR A 178 -6.39 -6.19 14.87
N ARG A 179 -5.79 -5.85 15.99
CA ARG A 179 -6.48 -5.37 17.19
C ARG A 179 -6.75 -3.87 17.05
N LEU A 180 -7.97 -3.44 17.37
CA LEU A 180 -8.23 -2.01 17.55
C LEU A 180 -7.55 -1.56 18.85
N ASP A 181 -6.52 -0.74 18.72
CA ASP A 181 -5.76 -0.24 19.88
C ASP A 181 -6.49 0.92 20.56
N ARG A 182 -6.79 1.95 19.78
CA ARG A 182 -7.47 3.14 20.28
C ARG A 182 -8.25 3.85 19.19
N ILE A 183 -9.12 4.74 19.62
CA ILE A 183 -9.76 5.76 18.79
C ILE A 183 -9.38 7.10 19.39
N GLU A 184 -8.75 7.96 18.61
CA GLU A 184 -8.31 9.27 19.03
C GLU A 184 -8.99 10.38 18.22
N ALA A 185 -9.13 11.57 18.84
CA ALA A 185 -9.56 12.75 18.13
C ALA A 185 -8.45 13.21 17.16
N HIS A 186 -8.82 13.58 15.94
CA HIS A 186 -7.90 14.18 14.98
C HIS A 186 -8.61 15.28 14.18
N GLU A 187 -7.85 16.16 13.58
CA GLU A 187 -8.39 17.14 12.65
C GLU A 187 -8.96 16.43 11.41
N ARG A 188 -10.12 16.88 10.94
CA ARG A 188 -10.72 16.35 9.71
C ARG A 188 -9.98 16.89 8.51
N GLU A 189 -9.35 16.03 7.76
CA GLU A 189 -8.62 16.35 6.53
C GLU A 189 -9.48 16.14 5.29
N ALA A 190 -10.49 15.26 5.37
CA ALA A 190 -11.39 14.92 4.28
C ALA A 190 -12.87 15.06 4.69
N PRO A 191 -13.77 15.40 3.75
CA PRO A 191 -15.17 15.76 4.06
C PRO A 191 -16.00 14.60 4.63
N GLY A 192 -15.63 13.35 4.42
CA GLY A 192 -16.32 12.17 4.95
C GLY A 192 -15.92 11.80 6.37
N GLU A 193 -14.87 12.40 6.91
CA GLU A 193 -14.35 12.11 8.22
C GLU A 193 -15.20 12.73 9.34
N ARG A 194 -15.22 12.05 10.48
CA ARG A 194 -15.81 12.53 11.74
C ARG A 194 -14.78 13.15 12.67
N GLY A 195 -13.48 13.04 12.36
CA GLY A 195 -12.40 13.47 13.22
C GLY A 195 -12.14 12.48 14.37
N ARG A 196 -12.44 11.22 14.15
CA ARG A 196 -12.20 10.12 15.08
C ARG A 196 -11.42 9.02 14.39
N ARG A 197 -10.11 9.04 14.57
CA ARG A 197 -9.17 8.10 13.94
C ARG A 197 -9.11 6.80 14.72
N MET A 198 -9.43 5.69 14.07
CA MET A 198 -9.20 4.33 14.56
C MET A 198 -7.76 3.95 14.24
N ILE A 199 -7.02 3.47 15.23
CA ILE A 199 -5.68 2.91 15.06
C ILE A 199 -5.75 1.42 15.31
N TRP A 200 -5.51 0.65 14.24
CA TRP A 200 -5.49 -0.80 14.25
C TRP A 200 -4.04 -1.26 14.26
N VAL A 201 -3.70 -2.21 15.14
CA VAL A 201 -2.33 -2.63 15.40
C VAL A 201 -2.17 -4.13 15.22
N TRP A 202 -1.04 -4.50 14.64
CA TRP A 202 -0.52 -5.85 14.63
C TRP A 202 0.88 -5.84 15.26
N ASP A 203 1.03 -6.44 16.42
CA ASP A 203 2.29 -6.46 17.15
C ASP A 203 3.23 -7.54 16.63
N ARG A 204 4.54 -7.30 16.71
CA ARG A 204 5.56 -8.30 16.41
C ARG A 204 5.42 -9.48 17.37
N GLY A 205 5.29 -10.68 16.82
CA GLY A 205 5.10 -11.91 17.58
C GLY A 205 3.65 -12.37 17.72
N GLU A 206 2.67 -11.57 17.29
CA GLU A 206 1.31 -12.06 17.16
C GLU A 206 1.23 -13.12 16.05
N SER A 207 0.56 -14.23 16.37
CA SER A 207 0.28 -15.26 15.37
C SER A 207 -0.90 -14.83 14.51
N PRO A 208 -0.84 -15.04 13.19
CA PRO A 208 -1.96 -14.78 12.31
C PRO A 208 -3.22 -15.51 12.75
N ALA A 209 -4.39 -14.87 12.61
CA ALA A 209 -5.68 -15.54 12.81
C ALA A 209 -5.75 -16.81 11.95
N ALA A 210 -6.42 -17.85 12.46
CA ALA A 210 -6.58 -19.13 11.75
C ALA A 210 -7.09 -18.89 10.31
N GLY A 211 -6.31 -19.34 9.31
CA GLY A 211 -6.55 -19.08 7.89
C GLY A 211 -5.56 -18.11 7.22
N TRP A 212 -4.62 -17.55 7.97
CA TRP A 212 -3.51 -16.80 7.38
C TRP A 212 -2.36 -17.79 7.06
N SER A 213 -2.15 -18.13 5.81
CA SER A 213 -0.89 -18.68 5.33
C SER A 213 -0.04 -17.55 4.78
N ALA A 214 1.10 -17.25 5.42
CA ALA A 214 2.12 -16.45 4.80
C ALA A 214 2.53 -17.15 3.49
N GLY A 215 2.38 -16.49 2.35
CA GLY A 215 2.94 -16.98 1.10
C GLY A 215 4.45 -17.20 1.29
N PRO A 216 5.07 -18.14 0.55
CA PRO A 216 6.48 -18.45 0.72
C PRO A 216 7.31 -17.17 0.52
N ALA A 217 7.93 -16.70 1.60
CA ALA A 217 9.01 -15.72 1.51
C ALA A 217 10.05 -16.32 0.55
N GLY A 218 10.39 -15.57 -0.51
CA GLY A 218 11.32 -16.02 -1.52
C GLY A 218 12.61 -16.49 -0.86
N ARG A 219 12.92 -17.79 -0.94
CA ARG A 219 14.22 -18.32 -0.55
C ARG A 219 15.26 -17.66 -1.44
N ALA A 220 16.07 -16.79 -0.86
CA ALA A 220 17.31 -16.37 -1.50
C ALA A 220 18.09 -17.64 -1.84
N ALA A 221 18.33 -17.88 -3.13
CA ALA A 221 19.20 -18.94 -3.60
C ALA A 221 20.60 -18.67 -3.05
N ARG A 222 21.01 -19.48 -2.07
CA ARG A 222 22.43 -19.57 -1.69
C ARG A 222 23.11 -20.32 -2.83
N SER A 223 23.78 -19.59 -3.74
CA SER A 223 24.75 -20.22 -4.64
C SER A 223 25.94 -20.67 -3.81
N GLY A 224 26.03 -21.97 -3.58
CA GLY A 224 27.22 -22.60 -3.04
C GLY A 224 28.31 -22.52 -4.08
N ALA A 225 29.42 -21.88 -3.73
CA ALA A 225 30.70 -22.10 -4.40
C ALA A 225 31.24 -23.44 -3.92
N GLY A 226 31.54 -24.34 -4.86
CA GLY A 226 32.38 -25.47 -4.73
C GLY A 226 33.49 -25.37 -5.75
#